data_13e67a392c33efd09cc79da02898f03d
#
_entry.id   13e67a392c33efd09cc79da02898f03d
#
_cell.length_a   1.000
_cell.length_b   1.000
_cell.length_c   1.000
_cell.angle_alpha   90.00
_cell.angle_beta   90.00
_cell.angle_gamma   90.00
#
_symmetry.space_group_name_H-M   'P 1'
#
loop_
_entity.id
_entity.type
_entity.pdbx_description
1 polymer ?
#
loop_
_entity_poly.entity_id
_entity_poly.type
_entity_poly.pdbx_seq_one_letter_code
_entity_poly.pdbx_strand_id
1 'polypeptide(L)'
;MTTETELPPVETYTIPNLGGILTTGDLYKKGKFDYSAWAKTAQRIRENAPNWYFALEPNKDGDFVWKQPDNTGLLMGYFQNVVTGIKLPLFPYAITNNFNKPIEYEKISANDVQNSHRRCLCACGCYSFGDAFELWARVEVKELDQEQKETKEGITRTPDKPNQQPEPVESIEDKNYG
;
A
#
# COMPACT_ATOMS: atom_id res chain seq x y z
N MET A 1 37.06 39.87 -14.51
CA MET A 1 36.80 39.27 -13.20
C MET A 1 35.55 38.45 -13.34
N THR A 2 35.69 37.14 -13.48
CA THR A 2 34.58 36.18 -13.56
C THR A 2 34.24 35.82 -12.10
N THR A 3 33.11 36.26 -11.64
CA THR A 3 32.53 35.77 -10.33
C THR A 3 32.16 34.33 -10.49
N GLU A 4 32.96 33.47 -9.91
CA GLU A 4 32.61 32.04 -9.72
C GLU A 4 31.39 32.00 -8.82
N THR A 5 30.22 31.62 -9.35
CA THR A 5 29.02 31.43 -8.57
C THR A 5 29.20 30.08 -7.87
N GLU A 6 29.55 30.10 -6.58
CA GLU A 6 29.54 28.90 -5.73
C GLU A 6 28.16 28.28 -5.81
N LEU A 7 28.08 27.04 -6.28
CA LEU A 7 26.84 26.24 -6.19
C LEU A 7 26.50 26.00 -4.72
N PRO A 8 25.22 26.12 -4.34
CA PRO A 8 24.82 25.82 -2.97
C PRO A 8 25.21 24.37 -2.61
N PRO A 9 25.58 24.13 -1.35
CA PRO A 9 25.97 22.80 -0.89
C PRO A 9 24.85 21.79 -1.21
N VAL A 10 25.23 20.67 -1.82
CA VAL A 10 24.29 19.57 -2.06
C VAL A 10 23.89 19.00 -0.71
N GLU A 11 22.65 19.27 -0.27
CA GLU A 11 22.11 18.65 0.92
C GLU A 11 22.05 17.14 0.70
N THR A 12 22.91 16.40 1.38
CA THR A 12 22.89 14.94 1.40
C THR A 12 21.72 14.49 2.27
N TYR A 13 20.69 13.94 1.66
CA TYR A 13 19.60 13.29 2.37
C TYR A 13 19.79 11.77 2.36
N THR A 14 19.43 11.15 3.48
CA THR A 14 19.47 9.69 3.59
C THR A 14 18.08 9.12 3.34
N ILE A 15 17.96 8.21 2.38
CA ILE A 15 16.74 7.42 2.20
C ILE A 15 16.71 6.37 3.31
N PRO A 16 15.64 6.28 4.12
CA PRO A 16 15.51 5.26 5.15
C PRO A 16 15.59 3.85 4.54
N ASN A 17 16.25 2.93 5.26
CA ASN A 17 16.29 1.52 4.91
C ASN A 17 15.45 0.73 5.90
N LEU A 18 14.35 0.15 5.44
CA LEU A 18 13.41 -0.66 6.23
C LEU A 18 13.60 -2.16 5.99
N GLY A 19 14.65 -2.56 5.28
CA GLY A 19 14.98 -3.98 5.11
C GLY A 19 15.33 -4.64 6.44
N GLY A 20 14.78 -5.81 6.70
CA GLY A 20 15.06 -6.60 7.90
C GLY A 20 14.30 -6.19 9.17
N ILE A 21 13.37 -5.23 9.10
CA ILE A 21 12.53 -4.84 10.25
C ILE A 21 11.22 -5.63 10.33
N LEU A 22 10.84 -6.32 9.25
CA LEU A 22 9.65 -7.17 9.23
C LEU A 22 9.81 -8.34 10.21
N THR A 23 8.76 -8.63 10.97
CA THR A 23 8.74 -9.73 11.93
C THR A 23 7.56 -10.66 11.67
N THR A 24 7.59 -11.88 12.23
CA THR A 24 6.48 -12.84 12.13
C THR A 24 5.17 -12.29 12.70
N GLY A 25 5.22 -11.35 13.67
CA GLY A 25 4.04 -10.67 14.21
C GLY A 25 3.37 -9.66 13.28
N ASP A 26 4.02 -9.33 12.16
CA ASP A 26 3.46 -8.47 11.12
C ASP A 26 2.75 -9.26 10.03
N LEU A 27 2.85 -10.61 10.10
CA LEU A 27 2.37 -11.51 9.08
C LEU A 27 1.02 -12.13 9.44
N TYR A 28 0.28 -12.49 8.43
CA TYR A 28 -0.86 -13.39 8.51
C TYR A 28 -0.85 -14.35 7.33
N LYS A 29 -1.44 -15.53 7.52
CA LYS A 29 -1.53 -16.54 6.46
C LYS A 29 -2.71 -16.26 5.54
N LYS A 30 -2.48 -16.32 4.24
CA LYS A 30 -3.50 -16.37 3.21
C LYS A 30 -3.24 -17.56 2.31
N GLY A 31 -3.89 -18.69 2.61
CA GLY A 31 -3.56 -19.98 2.00
C GLY A 31 -2.15 -20.43 2.39
N LYS A 32 -1.31 -20.67 1.38
CA LYS A 32 0.09 -21.12 1.57
C LYS A 32 1.09 -19.96 1.72
N PHE A 33 0.63 -18.71 1.61
CA PHE A 33 1.51 -17.55 1.55
C PHE A 33 1.42 -16.72 2.82
N ASP A 34 2.54 -16.13 3.20
CA ASP A 34 2.63 -15.10 4.22
C ASP A 34 2.33 -13.74 3.59
N TYR A 35 1.54 -12.93 4.30
CA TYR A 35 1.14 -11.59 3.88
C TYR A 35 1.36 -10.60 5.01
N SER A 36 1.85 -9.43 4.67
CA SER A 36 1.75 -8.25 5.52
C SER A 36 0.56 -7.41 5.08
N ALA A 37 -0.33 -7.06 6.00
CA ALA A 37 -1.45 -6.18 5.69
C ALA A 37 -0.94 -4.79 5.27
N TRP A 38 -1.60 -4.15 4.29
CA TRP A 38 -1.24 -2.81 3.85
C TRP A 38 -1.18 -1.78 5.00
N ALA A 39 -2.06 -1.93 6.00
CA ALA A 39 -2.07 -1.07 7.17
C ALA A 39 -0.82 -1.24 8.05
N LYS A 40 -0.30 -2.47 8.16
CA LYS A 40 0.98 -2.76 8.83
C LYS A 40 2.16 -2.16 8.08
N THR A 41 2.17 -2.29 6.75
CA THR A 41 3.15 -1.62 5.88
C THR A 41 3.11 -0.10 6.08
N ALA A 42 1.93 0.51 6.03
CA ALA A 42 1.79 1.95 6.24
C ALA A 42 2.25 2.39 7.64
N GLN A 43 2.00 1.58 8.67
CA GLN A 43 2.46 1.82 10.04
C GLN A 43 4.00 1.77 10.12
N ARG A 44 4.63 0.69 9.62
CA ARG A 44 6.10 0.56 9.62
C ARG A 44 6.78 1.72 8.91
N ILE A 45 6.26 2.13 7.74
CA ILE A 45 6.81 3.27 7.00
C ILE A 45 6.67 4.55 7.83
N ARG A 46 5.53 4.79 8.46
CA ARG A 46 5.34 5.99 9.31
C ARG A 46 6.28 6.03 10.50
N GLU A 47 6.55 4.90 11.12
CA GLU A 47 7.42 4.78 12.30
C GLU A 47 8.91 4.88 11.95
N ASN A 48 9.34 4.33 10.80
CA ASN A 48 10.74 4.17 10.44
C ASN A 48 11.22 5.06 9.29
N ALA A 49 10.29 5.69 8.58
CA ALA A 49 10.57 6.68 7.53
C ALA A 49 9.72 7.96 7.78
N PRO A 50 9.93 8.66 8.89
CA PRO A 50 9.15 9.86 9.23
C PRO A 50 9.27 10.90 8.11
N ASN A 51 8.19 11.66 7.89
CA ASN A 51 8.05 12.67 6.83
C ASN A 51 7.99 12.14 5.39
N TRP A 52 8.08 10.85 5.17
CA TRP A 52 7.86 10.25 3.85
C TRP A 52 6.42 9.78 3.70
N TYR A 53 5.72 10.29 2.68
CA TYR A 53 4.32 9.98 2.41
C TYR A 53 4.16 9.39 1.03
N PHE A 54 3.35 8.34 0.95
CA PHE A 54 2.97 7.73 -0.32
C PHE A 54 1.91 8.58 -1.01
N ALA A 55 2.09 8.76 -2.32
CA ALA A 55 1.14 9.43 -3.19
C ALA A 55 1.08 8.76 -4.56
N LEU A 56 0.03 9.05 -5.30
CA LEU A 56 -0.09 8.70 -6.71
C LEU A 56 0.18 9.93 -7.57
N GLU A 57 0.91 9.73 -8.66
CA GLU A 57 1.12 10.74 -9.70
C GLU A 57 -0.09 10.79 -10.62
N PRO A 58 -0.76 11.93 -10.76
CA PRO A 58 -1.81 12.08 -11.76
C PRO A 58 -1.20 12.12 -13.16
N ASN A 59 -1.97 11.66 -14.16
CA ASN A 59 -1.63 11.85 -15.56
C ASN A 59 -1.85 13.33 -15.98
N LYS A 60 -1.58 13.63 -17.24
CA LYS A 60 -1.74 14.99 -17.79
C LYS A 60 -3.18 15.55 -17.73
N ASP A 61 -4.17 14.67 -17.61
CA ASP A 61 -5.59 15.02 -17.55
C ASP A 61 -6.09 15.10 -16.08
N GLY A 62 -5.21 14.86 -15.11
CA GLY A 62 -5.50 14.89 -13.68
C GLY A 62 -6.00 13.55 -13.10
N ASP A 63 -6.08 12.49 -13.91
CA ASP A 63 -6.51 11.18 -13.45
C ASP A 63 -5.37 10.37 -12.85
N PHE A 64 -5.64 9.58 -11.84
CA PHE A 64 -4.64 8.68 -11.24
C PHE A 64 -4.44 7.39 -12.03
N VAL A 65 -5.35 7.05 -12.95
CA VAL A 65 -5.23 5.87 -13.80
C VAL A 65 -4.61 6.25 -15.12
N TRP A 66 -3.44 5.69 -15.40
CA TRP A 66 -2.69 5.88 -16.64
C TRP A 66 -3.06 4.79 -17.63
N LYS A 67 -3.80 5.16 -18.70
CA LYS A 67 -4.16 4.23 -19.77
C LYS A 67 -2.93 3.76 -20.52
N GLN A 68 -2.83 2.43 -20.74
CA GLN A 68 -1.73 1.79 -21.45
C GLN A 68 -2.12 1.45 -22.90
N PRO A 69 -1.13 1.25 -23.82
CA PRO A 69 -1.42 0.90 -25.21
C PRO A 69 -2.20 -0.41 -25.41
N ASP A 70 -2.10 -1.35 -24.46
CA ASP A 70 -2.82 -2.62 -24.45
C ASP A 70 -4.23 -2.50 -23.86
N ASN A 71 -4.74 -1.27 -23.70
CA ASN A 71 -6.04 -0.96 -23.12
C ASN A 71 -6.18 -1.40 -21.65
N THR A 72 -5.11 -1.43 -20.87
CA THR A 72 -5.13 -1.63 -19.41
C THR A 72 -4.82 -0.34 -18.67
N GLY A 73 -4.80 -0.38 -17.33
CA GLY A 73 -4.49 0.79 -16.49
C GLY A 73 -3.32 0.55 -15.54
N LEU A 74 -2.51 1.60 -15.33
CA LEU A 74 -1.48 1.65 -14.31
C LEU A 74 -1.78 2.74 -13.28
N LEU A 75 -1.31 2.54 -12.06
CA LEU A 75 -1.06 3.58 -11.06
C LEU A 75 0.43 3.90 -11.06
N MET A 76 0.78 5.16 -10.89
CA MET A 76 2.16 5.61 -10.73
C MET A 76 2.35 6.08 -9.29
N GLY A 77 2.85 5.18 -8.43
CA GLY A 77 3.09 5.47 -7.01
C GLY A 77 4.47 6.09 -6.78
N TYR A 78 4.60 6.89 -5.75
CA TYR A 78 5.87 7.41 -5.27
C TYR A 78 5.83 7.76 -3.79
N PHE A 79 6.99 7.93 -3.19
CA PHE A 79 7.13 8.56 -1.89
C PHE A 79 7.72 9.95 -2.03
N GLN A 80 7.21 10.87 -1.22
CA GLN A 80 7.74 12.23 -1.11
C GLN A 80 8.00 12.58 0.35
N ASN A 81 9.15 13.19 0.61
CA ASN A 81 9.44 13.77 1.90
C ASN A 81 8.81 15.16 1.97
N VAL A 82 7.85 15.36 2.89
CA VAL A 82 7.08 16.61 2.98
C VAL A 82 7.87 17.76 3.60
N VAL A 83 9.00 17.50 4.24
CA VAL A 83 9.88 18.54 4.83
C VAL A 83 10.86 19.06 3.78
N THR A 84 11.50 18.14 3.04
CA THR A 84 12.53 18.50 2.04
C THR A 84 11.97 18.69 0.65
N GLY A 85 10.74 18.24 0.37
CA GLY A 85 10.15 18.24 -0.97
C GLY A 85 10.69 17.16 -1.91
N ILE A 86 11.66 16.35 -1.47
CA ILE A 86 12.28 15.31 -2.30
C ILE A 86 11.25 14.24 -2.65
N LYS A 87 11.14 13.97 -3.94
CA LYS A 87 10.28 12.94 -4.53
C LYS A 87 11.13 11.80 -5.03
N LEU A 88 10.84 10.57 -4.59
CA LEU A 88 11.50 9.37 -5.10
C LEU A 88 10.97 8.99 -6.49
N PRO A 89 11.70 8.14 -7.24
CA PRO A 89 11.27 7.69 -8.55
C PRO A 89 9.87 7.09 -8.55
N LEU A 90 9.14 7.31 -9.66
CA LEU A 90 7.81 6.74 -9.86
C LEU A 90 7.90 5.22 -9.97
N PHE A 91 6.97 4.54 -9.31
CA PHE A 91 6.82 3.10 -9.36
C PHE A 91 5.52 2.72 -10.08
N PRO A 92 5.59 2.08 -11.26
CA PRO A 92 4.41 1.66 -12.00
C PRO A 92 3.78 0.42 -11.35
N TYR A 93 2.45 0.43 -11.19
CA TYR A 93 1.70 -0.69 -10.64
C TYR A 93 0.44 -0.95 -11.47
N ALA A 94 0.33 -2.16 -12.05
CA ALA A 94 -0.82 -2.53 -12.86
C ALA A 94 -2.10 -2.65 -12.03
N ILE A 95 -3.21 -2.14 -12.55
CA ILE A 95 -4.54 -2.36 -11.95
C ILE A 95 -5.00 -3.76 -12.33
N THR A 96 -5.13 -4.63 -11.32
CA THR A 96 -5.43 -6.04 -11.50
C THR A 96 -6.65 -6.48 -10.69
N ASN A 97 -7.33 -7.52 -11.18
CA ASN A 97 -8.37 -8.21 -10.43
C ASN A 97 -7.79 -9.10 -9.31
N ASN A 98 -8.66 -9.87 -8.63
CA ASN A 98 -8.27 -10.76 -7.55
C ASN A 98 -7.39 -11.96 -7.98
N PHE A 99 -7.29 -12.22 -9.28
CA PHE A 99 -6.44 -13.25 -9.88
C PHE A 99 -5.11 -12.67 -10.42
N ASN A 100 -4.79 -11.42 -10.09
CA ASN A 100 -3.64 -10.66 -10.59
C ASN A 100 -3.62 -10.49 -12.12
N LYS A 101 -4.79 -10.56 -12.79
CA LYS A 101 -4.90 -10.28 -14.21
C LYS A 101 -5.21 -8.80 -14.42
N PRO A 102 -4.54 -8.11 -15.35
CA PRO A 102 -4.85 -6.74 -15.70
C PRO A 102 -6.32 -6.55 -16.09
N ILE A 103 -6.89 -5.41 -15.74
CA ILE A 103 -8.28 -5.06 -16.05
C ILE A 103 -8.27 -4.12 -17.25
N GLU A 104 -9.18 -4.35 -18.20
CA GLU A 104 -9.40 -3.42 -19.32
C GLU A 104 -9.78 -2.03 -18.79
N TYR A 105 -9.19 -1.00 -19.37
CA TYR A 105 -9.28 0.38 -18.85
C TYR A 105 -10.73 0.83 -18.60
N GLU A 106 -11.63 0.60 -19.53
CA GLU A 106 -13.04 0.99 -19.44
C GLU A 106 -13.84 0.19 -18.40
N LYS A 107 -13.27 -0.91 -17.90
CA LYS A 107 -13.89 -1.77 -16.87
C LYS A 107 -13.34 -1.52 -15.47
N ILE A 108 -12.37 -0.63 -15.34
CA ILE A 108 -11.76 -0.32 -14.04
C ILE A 108 -12.77 0.42 -13.15
N SER A 109 -13.14 -0.19 -12.04
CA SER A 109 -14.01 0.41 -11.04
C SER A 109 -13.21 1.18 -9.97
N ALA A 110 -13.88 2.05 -9.24
CA ALA A 110 -13.29 2.73 -8.08
C ALA A 110 -12.74 1.74 -7.03
N ASN A 111 -13.38 0.58 -6.86
CA ASN A 111 -12.91 -0.47 -5.96
C ASN A 111 -11.60 -1.10 -6.45
N ASP A 112 -11.43 -1.28 -7.76
CA ASP A 112 -10.19 -1.80 -8.35
C ASP A 112 -9.04 -0.81 -8.15
N VAL A 113 -9.31 0.48 -8.34
CA VAL A 113 -8.35 1.56 -8.06
C VAL A 113 -7.96 1.55 -6.59
N GLN A 114 -8.92 1.49 -5.66
CA GLN A 114 -8.64 1.46 -4.22
C GLN A 114 -7.80 0.24 -3.81
N ASN A 115 -8.13 -0.93 -4.33
CA ASN A 115 -7.37 -2.16 -4.04
C ASN A 115 -5.95 -2.10 -4.62
N SER A 116 -5.83 -1.59 -5.85
CA SER A 116 -4.53 -1.43 -6.50
C SER A 116 -3.68 -0.35 -5.82
N HIS A 117 -4.29 0.73 -5.30
CA HIS A 117 -3.60 1.74 -4.50
C HIS A 117 -2.92 1.12 -3.27
N ARG A 118 -3.64 0.29 -2.50
CA ARG A 118 -3.09 -0.39 -1.31
C ARG A 118 -1.94 -1.33 -1.67
N ARG A 119 -2.06 -2.06 -2.77
CA ARG A 119 -1.00 -2.94 -3.28
C ARG A 119 0.18 -2.14 -3.81
N CYS A 120 -0.07 -1.03 -4.50
CA CYS A 120 0.96 -0.11 -4.99
C CYS A 120 1.77 0.48 -3.82
N LEU A 121 1.11 0.90 -2.73
CA LEU A 121 1.78 1.34 -1.50
C LEU A 121 2.79 0.28 -1.00
N CYS A 122 2.36 -0.99 -0.88
CA CYS A 122 3.23 -2.07 -0.39
C CYS A 122 4.42 -2.32 -1.34
N ALA A 123 4.16 -2.41 -2.64
CA ALA A 123 5.20 -2.66 -3.63
C ALA A 123 6.18 -1.47 -3.76
N CYS A 124 5.66 -0.24 -3.75
CA CYS A 124 6.46 0.97 -3.77
C CYS A 124 7.29 1.13 -2.49
N GLY A 125 6.73 0.77 -1.32
CA GLY A 125 7.45 0.76 -0.04
C GLY A 125 8.61 -0.22 -0.03
N CYS A 126 8.41 -1.40 -0.58
CA CYS A 126 9.49 -2.36 -0.80
C CYS A 126 10.58 -1.80 -1.74
N TYR A 127 10.17 -1.26 -2.88
CA TYR A 127 11.10 -0.69 -3.86
C TYR A 127 11.88 0.51 -3.32
N SER A 128 11.21 1.41 -2.61
CA SER A 128 11.80 2.68 -2.15
C SER A 128 12.62 2.55 -0.89
N PHE A 129 12.19 1.70 0.04
CA PHE A 129 12.76 1.60 1.40
C PHE A 129 13.20 0.19 1.78
N GLY A 130 12.93 -0.83 0.95
CA GLY A 130 13.15 -2.23 1.32
C GLY A 130 12.11 -2.79 2.30
N ASP A 131 10.97 -2.09 2.54
CA ASP A 131 9.95 -2.58 3.48
C ASP A 131 9.41 -3.94 3.04
N ALA A 132 9.41 -4.89 3.96
CA ALA A 132 8.94 -6.27 3.74
C ALA A 132 9.60 -6.97 2.52
N PHE A 133 10.85 -6.62 2.17
CA PHE A 133 11.56 -7.23 1.04
C PHE A 133 11.66 -8.75 1.21
N GLU A 134 11.66 -9.25 2.43
CA GLU A 134 11.75 -10.68 2.78
C GLU A 134 10.61 -11.47 2.12
N LEU A 135 9.39 -10.92 2.08
CA LEU A 135 8.25 -11.57 1.45
C LEU A 135 8.41 -11.65 -0.08
N TRP A 136 8.99 -10.62 -0.69
CA TRP A 136 9.24 -10.57 -2.12
C TRP A 136 10.43 -11.44 -2.52
N ALA A 137 11.48 -11.44 -1.70
CA ALA A 137 12.66 -12.25 -1.89
C ALA A 137 12.48 -13.72 -1.47
N ARG A 138 11.37 -14.05 -0.78
CA ARG A 138 11.07 -15.38 -0.22
C ARG A 138 12.17 -15.87 0.74
N VAL A 139 12.71 -14.95 1.53
CA VAL A 139 13.66 -15.27 2.60
C VAL A 139 12.94 -15.36 3.94
N GLU A 140 13.59 -15.99 4.91
CA GLU A 140 13.04 -16.16 6.25
C GLU A 140 12.83 -14.82 6.94
N VAL A 141 11.66 -14.65 7.57
CA VAL A 141 11.31 -13.46 8.35
C VAL A 141 11.71 -13.72 9.81
N LYS A 142 12.34 -12.72 10.43
CA LYS A 142 12.78 -12.80 11.83
C LYS A 142 11.60 -13.04 12.76
N GLU A 143 11.78 -13.90 13.74
CA GLU A 143 10.80 -14.07 14.81
C GLU A 143 10.75 -12.83 15.71
N LEU A 144 9.56 -12.58 16.28
CA LEU A 144 9.40 -11.58 17.33
C LEU A 144 10.11 -12.05 18.60
N ASP A 145 10.82 -11.16 19.26
CA ASP A 145 11.28 -11.37 20.63
C ASP A 145 10.07 -11.51 21.58
N GLN A 146 10.23 -12.27 22.66
CA GLN A 146 9.13 -12.58 23.58
C GLN A 146 8.47 -11.33 24.16
N GLU A 147 9.26 -10.30 24.52
CA GLU A 147 8.76 -9.02 25.04
C GLU A 147 7.88 -8.27 24.00
N GLN A 148 8.21 -8.38 22.71
CA GLN A 148 7.41 -7.78 21.63
C GLN A 148 6.13 -8.58 21.33
N LYS A 149 6.13 -9.91 21.59
CA LYS A 149 4.93 -10.75 21.48
C LYS A 149 3.87 -10.34 22.49
N GLU A 150 4.24 -10.15 23.75
CA GLU A 150 3.33 -9.75 24.83
C GLU A 150 2.69 -8.38 24.60
N THR A 151 3.45 -7.41 24.09
CA THR A 151 2.95 -6.06 23.78
C THR A 151 1.97 -6.06 22.60
N LYS A 152 2.16 -6.93 21.60
CA LYS A 152 1.29 -7.04 20.42
C LYS A 152 0.02 -7.86 20.70
N GLU A 153 0.09 -8.88 21.54
CA GLU A 153 -1.10 -9.67 21.95
C GLU A 153 -2.10 -8.84 22.77
N GLY A 154 -1.64 -7.84 23.52
CA GLY A 154 -2.51 -6.91 24.24
C GLY A 154 -3.35 -5.98 23.34
N ILE A 155 -3.08 -5.92 22.04
CA ILE A 155 -3.75 -5.07 21.05
C ILE A 155 -4.69 -5.88 20.12
N THR A 156 -4.75 -7.19 20.26
CA THR A 156 -5.67 -8.02 19.48
C THR A 156 -7.12 -7.65 19.82
N ARG A 157 -7.74 -6.84 18.96
CA ARG A 157 -9.20 -6.71 18.93
C ARG A 157 -9.76 -8.09 18.65
N THR A 158 -10.68 -8.53 19.48
CA THR A 158 -11.54 -9.69 19.22
C THR A 158 -11.99 -9.63 17.75
N PRO A 159 -11.85 -10.71 16.96
CA PRO A 159 -12.37 -10.69 15.61
C PRO A 159 -13.86 -10.45 15.68
N ASP A 160 -14.34 -9.41 15.01
CA ASP A 160 -15.76 -9.17 14.83
C ASP A 160 -16.39 -10.45 14.29
N LYS A 161 -17.45 -10.90 14.94
CA LYS A 161 -18.26 -12.03 14.47
C LYS A 161 -18.60 -11.78 12.99
N PRO A 162 -18.57 -12.81 12.13
CA PRO A 162 -18.94 -12.64 10.74
C PRO A 162 -20.32 -11.99 10.69
N ASN A 163 -20.40 -10.89 9.96
CA ASN A 163 -21.61 -10.12 9.72
C ASN A 163 -22.69 -11.10 9.19
N GLN A 164 -23.66 -11.43 10.03
CA GLN A 164 -24.82 -12.18 9.59
C GLN A 164 -25.51 -11.33 8.55
N GLN A 165 -25.62 -11.83 7.33
CA GLN A 165 -26.46 -11.24 6.31
C GLN A 165 -27.85 -10.98 6.90
N PRO A 166 -28.44 -9.79 6.72
CA PRO A 166 -29.82 -9.59 7.12
C PRO A 166 -30.71 -10.59 6.36
N GLU A 167 -31.55 -11.28 7.11
CA GLU A 167 -32.56 -12.18 6.53
C GLU A 167 -33.42 -11.40 5.53
N PRO A 168 -33.90 -12.06 4.44
CA PRO A 168 -34.78 -11.43 3.48
C PRO A 168 -36.05 -10.96 4.19
N VAL A 169 -36.34 -9.66 4.07
CA VAL A 169 -37.59 -9.08 4.55
C VAL A 169 -38.71 -9.70 3.71
N GLU A 170 -39.59 -10.49 4.31
CA GLU A 170 -40.81 -10.96 3.69
C GLU A 170 -41.62 -9.78 3.15
N SER A 171 -42.01 -9.86 1.89
CA SER A 171 -42.86 -8.89 1.25
C SER A 171 -44.21 -8.79 1.94
N ILE A 172 -44.49 -7.60 2.47
CA ILE A 172 -45.84 -7.28 2.98
C ILE A 172 -46.79 -7.22 1.79
N GLU A 173 -47.65 -8.20 1.68
CA GLU A 173 -48.76 -8.19 0.72
C GLU A 173 -49.68 -7.00 1.00
N ASP A 174 -49.94 -6.23 -0.06
CA ASP A 174 -50.91 -5.16 -0.09
C ASP A 174 -52.30 -5.65 0.31
N LYS A 175 -52.74 -5.32 1.53
CA LYS A 175 -54.14 -5.42 1.87
C LYS A 175 -54.88 -4.22 1.33
N ASN A 176 -55.67 -4.46 0.27
CA ASN A 176 -56.72 -3.63 -0.25
C ASN A 176 -57.50 -2.94 0.84
N TYR A 177 -57.62 -1.61 0.76
CA TYR A 177 -58.72 -0.87 1.32
C TYR A 177 -59.69 -0.46 0.20
N GLY A 178 -60.92 -1.03 0.29
CA GLY A 178 -62.06 -0.64 -0.49
C GLY A 178 -62.63 0.75 -0.11
#